data_9fe26474d2b958279939d4160f521d20
#
_entry.id   9fe26474d2b958279939d4160f521d20
#
_cell.length_a   1.000
_cell.length_b   1.000
_cell.length_c   1.000
_cell.angle_alpha   90.00
_cell.angle_beta   90.00
_cell.angle_gamma   90.00
#
_symmetry.space_group_name_H-M   'P 1'
#
loop_
_entity.id
_entity.type
_entity.pdbx_description
1 polymer ?
#
loop_
_entity_poly.entity_id
_entity_poly.type
_entity_poly.pdbx_seq_one_letter_code
_entity_poly.pdbx_strand_id
1 'polypeptide(L)'
;MKGKRLLAGIVTAVMCLTLNGFKSVHADTKTEKTSYTIEDLRNLQDFLLARETPDLRGKDYDLNDDGRWDVFDLCLMKQQYAKSQNTGKTLVVYYSLVLPDGTDASASASRVIVDGEPYGTTEYMAKVIQEETGADLFEIQTVQEYPTEYRDVTNQASQEKESGFRPELASHIDNIDEYDTIFVGYPNWWGDMPMALYSFFDEYDLSGKTIIPFNSNGGSGFSQTVQSIAELEPDAEVS
;
A
#
# COMPACT_ATOMS: atom_id res chain seq x y z
N MET A 1 -3.29 30.39 -33.48
CA MET A 1 -2.83 29.02 -33.27
C MET A 1 -2.50 28.86 -31.78
N LYS A 2 -3.36 28.14 -31.03
CA LYS A 2 -3.31 28.06 -29.57
C LYS A 2 -2.58 26.78 -29.17
N GLY A 3 -1.41 26.92 -28.58
CA GLY A 3 -0.64 25.80 -28.03
C GLY A 3 -1.30 25.25 -26.77
N LYS A 4 -1.67 23.98 -26.77
CA LYS A 4 -2.14 23.26 -25.59
C LYS A 4 -0.94 22.91 -24.72
N ARG A 5 -0.85 23.49 -23.56
CA ARG A 5 0.04 23.03 -22.48
C ARG A 5 -0.55 21.72 -21.93
N LEU A 6 0.18 20.63 -22.10
CA LEU A 6 -0.11 19.36 -21.43
C LEU A 6 0.32 19.51 -19.95
N LEU A 7 -0.63 19.46 -19.06
CA LEU A 7 -0.36 19.23 -17.65
C LEU A 7 0.10 17.77 -17.49
N ALA A 8 1.37 17.58 -17.21
CA ALA A 8 1.86 16.31 -16.69
C ALA A 8 1.45 16.23 -15.21
N GLY A 9 0.25 15.71 -14.97
CA GLY A 9 -0.21 15.34 -13.64
C GLY A 9 0.53 14.08 -13.20
N ILE A 10 1.01 14.11 -11.99
CA ILE A 10 1.63 13.01 -11.27
C ILE A 10 0.59 11.88 -11.14
N VAL A 11 0.68 10.89 -12.02
CA VAL A 11 0.01 9.60 -11.85
C VAL A 11 1.14 8.60 -11.64
N THR A 12 1.53 8.46 -10.41
CA THR A 12 2.58 7.53 -10.00
C THR A 12 1.93 6.46 -9.12
N ALA A 13 2.21 5.25 -9.43
CA ALA A 13 2.10 4.04 -8.60
C ALA A 13 0.88 3.12 -8.76
N VAL A 14 -0.18 3.44 -9.48
CA VAL A 14 -1.33 2.51 -9.57
C VAL A 14 -1.43 1.80 -10.94
N MET A 15 -0.57 2.07 -11.90
CA MET A 15 -0.75 1.59 -13.28
C MET A 15 0.09 0.36 -13.67
N CYS A 16 0.78 -0.29 -12.74
CA CYS A 16 1.50 -1.56 -13.03
C CYS A 16 0.68 -2.83 -12.74
N LEU A 17 -0.58 -2.72 -12.30
CA LEU A 17 -1.35 -3.87 -11.82
C LEU A 17 -2.40 -4.44 -12.80
N THR A 18 -2.36 -4.09 -14.08
CA THR A 18 -3.29 -4.68 -15.05
C THR A 18 -2.60 -5.30 -16.25
N LEU A 19 -1.75 -6.31 -16.05
CA LEU A 19 -1.36 -7.21 -17.12
C LEU A 19 -1.39 -8.65 -16.61
N ASN A 20 -2.56 -9.26 -16.70
CA ASN A 20 -2.73 -10.69 -16.64
C ASN A 20 -1.88 -11.36 -17.73
N GLY A 21 -0.98 -12.23 -17.31
CA GLY A 21 -0.38 -13.17 -18.25
C GLY A 21 1.14 -13.33 -18.20
N PHE A 22 1.83 -12.90 -17.16
CA PHE A 22 3.23 -13.29 -17.01
C PHE A 22 3.35 -14.64 -16.31
N LYS A 23 3.66 -15.67 -17.08
CA LYS A 23 4.24 -16.90 -16.53
C LYS A 23 5.48 -16.52 -15.73
N SER A 24 5.53 -16.92 -14.47
CA SER A 24 6.74 -16.91 -13.67
C SER A 24 7.86 -17.61 -14.45
N VAL A 25 8.75 -16.85 -15.02
CA VAL A 25 10.04 -17.36 -15.46
C VAL A 25 10.90 -17.35 -14.20
N HIS A 26 11.11 -18.53 -13.65
CA HIS A 26 12.19 -18.73 -12.68
C HIS A 26 13.49 -18.45 -13.41
N ALA A 27 14.01 -17.24 -13.24
CA ALA A 27 15.37 -16.93 -13.61
C ALA A 27 16.27 -17.45 -12.48
N ASP A 28 17.07 -18.46 -12.81
CA ASP A 28 18.17 -18.89 -11.97
C ASP A 28 19.10 -17.70 -11.71
N THR A 29 19.26 -17.40 -10.47
CA THR A 29 19.97 -16.27 -9.91
C THR A 29 21.44 -16.23 -10.28
N LYS A 30 21.84 -15.23 -11.06
CA LYS A 30 23.17 -14.66 -10.95
C LYS A 30 23.14 -13.66 -9.79
N THR A 31 23.46 -14.12 -8.61
CA THR A 31 23.55 -13.31 -7.40
C THR A 31 24.93 -12.65 -7.32
N GLU A 32 25.10 -11.49 -7.94
CA GLU A 32 25.87 -10.43 -7.32
C GLU A 32 24.88 -9.34 -6.96
N LYS A 33 24.78 -9.05 -5.66
CA LYS A 33 23.87 -8.06 -5.09
C LYS A 33 24.33 -6.67 -5.51
N THR A 34 23.99 -6.27 -6.75
CA THR A 34 24.27 -4.92 -7.24
C THR A 34 23.36 -3.96 -6.48
N SER A 35 23.94 -3.22 -5.55
CA SER A 35 23.20 -2.20 -4.82
C SER A 35 23.13 -0.94 -5.68
N TYR A 36 21.92 -0.51 -6.02
CA TYR A 36 21.66 0.73 -6.73
C TYR A 36 21.52 1.90 -5.75
N THR A 37 22.00 3.06 -6.16
CA THR A 37 21.90 4.30 -5.40
C THR A 37 20.81 5.19 -5.99
N ILE A 38 20.43 6.24 -5.25
CA ILE A 38 19.50 7.27 -5.76
C ILE A 38 20.06 7.96 -7.01
N GLU A 39 21.39 8.04 -7.14
CA GLU A 39 22.06 8.61 -8.31
C GLU A 39 21.91 7.69 -9.54
N ASP A 40 22.01 6.38 -9.37
CA ASP A 40 21.77 5.41 -10.44
C ASP A 40 20.33 5.51 -10.98
N LEU A 41 19.35 5.67 -10.07
CA LEU A 41 17.96 5.89 -10.47
C LEU A 41 17.77 7.17 -11.27
N ARG A 42 18.40 8.26 -10.86
CA ARG A 42 18.36 9.54 -11.59
C ARG A 42 19.02 9.42 -12.96
N ASN A 43 20.18 8.79 -13.00
CA ASN A 43 20.93 8.60 -14.24
C ASN A 43 20.11 7.81 -15.27
N LEU A 44 19.49 6.68 -14.88
CA LEU A 44 18.63 5.93 -15.78
C LEU A 44 17.39 6.73 -16.17
N GLN A 45 16.78 7.45 -15.25
CA GLN A 45 15.63 8.30 -15.53
C GLN A 45 15.95 9.43 -16.52
N ASP A 46 17.08 10.11 -16.35
CA ASP A 46 17.50 11.19 -17.25
C ASP A 46 17.88 10.66 -18.64
N PHE A 47 18.51 9.49 -18.70
CA PHE A 47 18.76 8.78 -19.96
C PHE A 47 17.44 8.48 -20.70
N LEU A 48 16.45 7.90 -20.02
CA LEU A 48 15.15 7.55 -20.62
C LEU A 48 14.35 8.79 -21.05
N LEU A 49 14.54 9.91 -20.37
CA LEU A 49 13.89 11.18 -20.71
C LEU A 49 14.70 11.98 -21.75
N ALA A 50 15.83 11.47 -22.24
CA ALA A 50 16.74 12.15 -23.14
C ALA A 50 17.14 13.58 -22.66
N ARG A 51 17.25 13.75 -21.34
CA ARG A 51 17.60 15.06 -20.72
C ARG A 51 19.09 15.30 -20.73
N GLU A 52 19.86 14.27 -20.41
CA GLU A 52 21.33 14.30 -20.38
C GLU A 52 21.87 12.96 -20.89
N THR A 53 23.15 12.90 -21.17
CA THR A 53 23.87 11.64 -21.41
C THR A 53 24.68 11.28 -20.16
N PRO A 54 24.03 10.66 -19.16
CA PRO A 54 24.72 10.34 -17.93
C PRO A 54 25.83 9.31 -18.18
N ASP A 55 26.82 9.30 -17.33
CA ASP A 55 27.86 8.27 -17.36
C ASP A 55 27.32 6.95 -16.78
N LEU A 56 26.74 6.16 -17.64
CA LEU A 56 26.18 4.84 -17.28
C LEU A 56 27.21 3.71 -17.32
N ARG A 57 28.53 4.04 -17.41
CA ARG A 57 29.60 3.04 -17.47
C ARG A 57 29.74 2.30 -16.14
N GLY A 58 29.89 0.99 -16.23
CA GLY A 58 30.28 0.14 -15.11
C GLY A 58 29.15 -0.47 -14.31
N LYS A 59 27.89 -0.20 -14.65
CA LYS A 59 26.71 -0.89 -14.09
C LYS A 59 25.83 -1.40 -15.21
N ASP A 60 25.22 -2.54 -14.97
CA ASP A 60 24.19 -3.08 -15.85
C ASP A 60 22.84 -2.50 -15.39
N TYR A 61 22.14 -1.88 -16.31
CA TYR A 61 20.82 -1.30 -16.08
C TYR A 61 19.71 -2.11 -16.76
N ASP A 62 20.03 -3.24 -17.37
CA ASP A 62 19.06 -4.20 -17.89
C ASP A 62 18.74 -5.22 -16.81
N LEU A 63 17.74 -4.88 -15.98
CA LEU A 63 17.39 -5.66 -14.80
C LEU A 63 16.45 -6.83 -15.12
N ASN A 64 15.81 -6.79 -16.28
CA ASN A 64 14.90 -7.84 -16.77
C ASN A 64 15.53 -8.74 -17.85
N ASP A 65 16.82 -8.50 -18.23
CA ASP A 65 17.57 -9.24 -19.25
C ASP A 65 16.88 -9.25 -20.63
N ASP A 66 16.18 -8.19 -21.02
CA ASP A 66 15.51 -8.08 -22.33
C ASP A 66 16.40 -7.41 -23.41
N GLY A 67 17.60 -6.98 -23.04
CA GLY A 67 18.57 -6.35 -23.91
C GLY A 67 18.30 -4.87 -24.16
N ARG A 68 17.46 -4.23 -23.37
CA ARG A 68 17.11 -2.81 -23.48
C ARG A 68 17.14 -2.14 -22.11
N TRP A 69 17.37 -0.85 -22.10
CA TRP A 69 17.21 -0.03 -20.91
C TRP A 69 15.93 0.79 -21.08
N ASP A 70 14.91 0.48 -20.32
CA ASP A 70 13.63 1.12 -20.45
C ASP A 70 12.95 1.39 -19.09
N VAL A 71 11.66 1.76 -19.14
CA VAL A 71 10.91 2.10 -17.94
C VAL A 71 10.73 0.90 -16.99
N PHE A 72 10.78 -0.34 -17.51
CA PHE A 72 10.65 -1.53 -16.67
C PHE A 72 11.89 -1.72 -15.81
N ASP A 73 13.09 -1.48 -16.36
CA ASP A 73 14.33 -1.51 -15.58
C ASP A 73 14.35 -0.45 -14.50
N LEU A 74 13.91 0.77 -14.84
CA LEU A 74 13.77 1.83 -13.85
C LEU A 74 12.81 1.45 -12.72
N CYS A 75 11.70 0.76 -13.03
CA CYS A 75 10.77 0.26 -12.01
C CYS A 75 11.42 -0.81 -11.13
N LEU A 76 12.10 -1.79 -11.72
CA LEU A 76 12.82 -2.83 -10.99
C LEU A 76 13.93 -2.24 -10.11
N MET A 77 14.67 -1.27 -10.64
CA MET A 77 15.72 -0.57 -9.89
C MET A 77 15.14 0.19 -8.69
N LYS A 78 14.01 0.88 -8.86
CA LYS A 78 13.31 1.55 -7.75
C LYS A 78 12.87 0.57 -6.67
N GLN A 79 12.35 -0.58 -7.06
CA GLN A 79 11.99 -1.64 -6.11
C GLN A 79 13.21 -2.16 -5.34
N GLN A 80 14.31 -2.44 -6.03
CA GLN A 80 15.55 -2.91 -5.38
C GLN A 80 16.14 -1.84 -4.46
N TYR A 81 16.13 -0.57 -4.89
CA TYR A 81 16.59 0.53 -4.06
C TYR A 81 15.72 0.68 -2.81
N ALA A 82 14.42 0.68 -2.93
CA ALA A 82 13.51 0.74 -1.79
C ALA A 82 13.75 -0.42 -0.81
N LYS A 83 13.89 -1.65 -1.32
CA LYS A 83 14.25 -2.82 -0.49
C LYS A 83 15.62 -2.66 0.21
N SER A 84 16.59 -2.00 -0.43
CA SER A 84 17.93 -1.78 0.16
C SER A 84 17.96 -0.66 1.22
N GLN A 85 17.04 0.29 1.17
CA GLN A 85 16.92 1.36 2.16
C GLN A 85 16.13 0.89 3.39
N ASN A 86 15.26 -0.08 3.20
CA ASN A 86 14.49 -0.66 4.29
C ASN A 86 15.31 -1.74 5.00
N THR A 87 16.17 -1.31 5.94
CA THR A 87 16.99 -2.22 6.77
C THR A 87 16.20 -2.76 7.96
N GLY A 88 15.02 -2.22 8.22
CA GLY A 88 14.11 -2.63 9.28
C GLY A 88 13.04 -3.60 8.82
N LYS A 89 12.39 -4.25 9.78
CA LYS A 89 11.23 -5.08 9.50
C LYS A 89 10.05 -4.21 9.04
N THR A 90 9.32 -4.74 8.07
CA THR A 90 8.09 -4.12 7.56
C THR A 90 6.88 -4.94 7.98
N LEU A 91 5.84 -4.27 8.44
CA LEU A 91 4.55 -4.85 8.79
C LEU A 91 3.46 -4.26 7.90
N VAL A 92 2.53 -5.08 7.46
CA VAL A 92 1.28 -4.65 6.85
C VAL A 92 0.16 -4.94 7.84
N VAL A 93 -0.37 -3.89 8.44
CA VAL A 93 -1.55 -3.94 9.30
C VAL A 93 -2.75 -3.55 8.47
N TYR A 94 -3.84 -4.30 8.55
CA TYR A 94 -5.04 -3.92 7.82
C TYR A 94 -6.31 -4.33 8.57
N TYR A 95 -7.36 -3.57 8.32
CA TYR A 95 -8.73 -3.94 8.65
C TYR A 95 -9.52 -4.13 7.35
N SER A 96 -10.24 -5.23 7.24
CA SER A 96 -11.08 -5.51 6.08
C SER A 96 -12.37 -6.20 6.51
N LEU A 97 -13.46 -5.88 5.85
CA LEU A 97 -14.74 -6.52 6.08
C LEU A 97 -15.31 -6.97 4.74
N VAL A 98 -15.41 -8.29 4.57
CA VAL A 98 -16.00 -8.90 3.38
C VAL A 98 -17.48 -9.18 3.65
N LEU A 99 -18.36 -8.48 2.96
CA LEU A 99 -19.78 -8.74 3.05
C LEU A 99 -20.16 -9.92 2.15
N PRO A 100 -20.82 -10.97 2.69
CA PRO A 100 -21.04 -12.24 1.96
C PRO A 100 -22.02 -12.08 0.80
N ASP A 101 -22.96 -11.16 0.87
CA ASP A 101 -24.01 -10.97 -0.15
C ASP A 101 -23.56 -10.15 -1.37
N GLY A 102 -22.38 -9.56 -1.32
CA GLY A 102 -21.85 -8.75 -2.41
C GLY A 102 -22.55 -7.43 -2.65
N THR A 103 -23.31 -6.95 -1.68
CA THR A 103 -24.13 -5.73 -1.77
C THR A 103 -23.38 -4.42 -1.65
N ASP A 104 -22.07 -4.40 -1.67
CA ASP A 104 -21.37 -3.15 -1.96
C ASP A 104 -21.58 -2.75 -3.42
N ALA A 105 -22.81 -2.35 -3.66
CA ALA A 105 -23.39 -2.32 -4.99
C ALA A 105 -22.91 -1.15 -5.84
N SER A 106 -22.31 -0.10 -5.26
CA SER A 106 -22.07 1.12 -6.02
C SER A 106 -20.65 1.25 -6.55
N ALA A 107 -19.66 0.56 -5.97
CA ALA A 107 -18.28 0.79 -6.36
C ALA A 107 -17.37 -0.44 -6.24
N SER A 108 -17.87 -1.61 -5.84
CA SER A 108 -17.04 -2.78 -5.51
C SER A 108 -15.87 -2.45 -4.56
N ALA A 109 -16.08 -1.44 -3.69
CA ALA A 109 -15.02 -0.90 -2.87
C ALA A 109 -14.67 -1.81 -1.70
N SER A 110 -15.60 -2.68 -1.25
CA SER A 110 -15.36 -3.59 -0.13
C SER A 110 -14.91 -4.98 -0.57
N ARG A 111 -15.19 -5.39 -1.81
CA ARG A 111 -14.92 -6.75 -2.29
C ARG A 111 -14.34 -6.79 -3.69
N VAL A 112 -13.38 -7.68 -3.88
CA VAL A 112 -12.79 -8.01 -5.19
C VAL A 112 -12.84 -9.52 -5.39
N ILE A 113 -13.02 -9.96 -6.63
CA ILE A 113 -12.95 -11.38 -7.01
C ILE A 113 -11.63 -11.61 -7.74
N VAL A 114 -10.81 -12.49 -7.21
CA VAL A 114 -9.52 -12.87 -7.80
C VAL A 114 -9.50 -14.38 -7.96
N ASP A 115 -9.28 -14.85 -9.18
CA ASP A 115 -9.29 -16.30 -9.54
C ASP A 115 -10.57 -17.04 -9.11
N GLY A 116 -11.69 -16.32 -9.03
CA GLY A 116 -12.99 -16.86 -8.63
C GLY A 116 -13.27 -16.83 -7.13
N GLU A 117 -12.29 -16.42 -6.32
CA GLU A 117 -12.42 -16.32 -4.86
C GLU A 117 -12.66 -14.85 -4.44
N PRO A 118 -13.59 -14.63 -3.49
CA PRO A 118 -13.85 -13.30 -2.95
C PRO A 118 -12.83 -12.90 -1.88
N TYR A 119 -12.31 -11.70 -2.00
CA TYR A 119 -11.46 -11.05 -0.99
C TYR A 119 -12.05 -9.71 -0.59
N GLY A 120 -11.80 -9.26 0.63
CA GLY A 120 -11.91 -7.85 0.95
C GLY A 120 -10.93 -7.03 0.11
N THR A 121 -11.36 -5.91 -0.43
CA THR A 121 -10.48 -5.09 -1.28
C THR A 121 -9.24 -4.64 -0.51
N THR A 122 -9.39 -4.22 0.75
CA THR A 122 -8.25 -3.84 1.60
C THR A 122 -7.37 -5.05 1.91
N GLU A 123 -7.96 -6.21 2.20
CA GLU A 123 -7.25 -7.47 2.41
C GLU A 123 -6.39 -7.84 1.19
N TYR A 124 -6.99 -7.78 0.00
CA TYR A 124 -6.27 -8.10 -1.22
C TYR A 124 -5.09 -7.14 -1.47
N MET A 125 -5.28 -5.83 -1.25
CA MET A 125 -4.20 -4.84 -1.33
C MET A 125 -3.09 -5.16 -0.32
N ALA A 126 -3.44 -5.54 0.91
CA ALA A 126 -2.48 -5.91 1.94
C ALA A 126 -1.63 -7.14 1.53
N LYS A 127 -2.27 -8.16 0.95
CA LYS A 127 -1.58 -9.35 0.42
C LYS A 127 -0.62 -9.00 -0.72
N VAL A 128 -1.01 -8.12 -1.64
CA VAL A 128 -0.14 -7.65 -2.72
C VAL A 128 1.07 -6.90 -2.16
N ILE A 129 0.87 -6.03 -1.17
CA ILE A 129 1.97 -5.32 -0.50
C ILE A 129 2.90 -6.32 0.20
N GLN A 130 2.34 -7.31 0.89
CA GLN A 130 3.11 -8.38 1.53
C GLN A 130 3.98 -9.14 0.51
N GLU A 131 3.40 -9.57 -0.60
CA GLU A 131 4.12 -10.30 -1.66
C GLU A 131 5.26 -9.48 -2.26
N GLU A 132 5.03 -8.19 -2.51
CA GLU A 132 6.03 -7.30 -3.12
C GLU A 132 7.14 -6.87 -2.15
N THR A 133 6.84 -6.76 -0.85
CA THR A 133 7.79 -6.24 0.15
C THR A 133 8.43 -7.34 0.99
N GLY A 134 7.81 -8.51 1.09
CA GLY A 134 8.18 -9.56 2.04
C GLY A 134 7.84 -9.20 3.49
N ALA A 135 6.92 -8.26 3.70
CA ALA A 135 6.46 -7.80 5.02
C ALA A 135 5.70 -8.90 5.77
N ASP A 136 5.69 -8.80 7.10
CA ASP A 136 4.74 -9.54 7.91
C ASP A 136 3.33 -8.97 7.73
N LEU A 137 2.30 -9.80 7.85
CA LEU A 137 0.91 -9.42 7.65
C LEU A 137 0.11 -9.58 8.94
N PHE A 138 -0.66 -8.56 9.29
CA PHE A 138 -1.51 -8.57 10.47
C PHE A 138 -2.90 -8.02 10.16
N GLU A 139 -3.93 -8.82 10.42
CA GLU A 139 -5.32 -8.41 10.30
C GLU A 139 -5.85 -7.91 11.65
N ILE A 140 -6.35 -6.70 11.67
CA ILE A 140 -7.09 -6.17 12.83
C ILE A 140 -8.44 -6.87 12.89
N GLN A 141 -8.70 -7.57 13.98
CA GLN A 141 -9.96 -8.21 14.27
C GLN A 141 -10.56 -7.61 15.53
N THR A 142 -11.88 -7.46 15.56
CA THR A 142 -12.62 -6.95 16.71
C THR A 142 -13.32 -8.08 17.45
N VAL A 143 -13.42 -7.98 18.77
CA VAL A 143 -14.18 -8.95 19.59
C VAL A 143 -15.67 -8.93 19.21
N GLN A 144 -16.20 -7.74 18.95
CA GLN A 144 -17.54 -7.60 18.43
C GLN A 144 -17.55 -7.83 16.92
N GLU A 145 -18.31 -8.82 16.46
CA GLU A 145 -18.53 -9.06 15.05
C GLU A 145 -19.41 -7.94 14.44
N TYR A 146 -19.04 -7.49 13.25
CA TYR A 146 -19.90 -6.58 12.49
C TYR A 146 -21.04 -7.34 11.81
N PRO A 147 -22.18 -6.66 11.59
CA PRO A 147 -23.28 -7.25 10.83
C PRO A 147 -22.87 -7.69 9.43
N THR A 148 -23.61 -8.62 8.85
CA THR A 148 -23.37 -9.13 7.49
C THR A 148 -24.09 -8.35 6.41
N GLU A 149 -25.10 -7.54 6.80
CA GLU A 149 -25.87 -6.74 5.89
C GLU A 149 -25.25 -5.33 5.73
N TYR A 150 -25.02 -4.89 4.52
CA TYR A 150 -24.38 -3.61 4.21
C TYR A 150 -24.98 -2.42 4.96
N ARG A 151 -26.32 -2.34 5.00
CA ARG A 151 -27.02 -1.24 5.67
C ARG A 151 -26.76 -1.21 7.18
N ASP A 152 -26.71 -2.36 7.80
CA ASP A 152 -26.49 -2.47 9.24
C ASP A 152 -25.05 -2.15 9.59
N VAL A 153 -24.07 -2.60 8.77
CA VAL A 153 -22.67 -2.20 8.89
C VAL A 153 -22.52 -0.68 8.78
N THR A 154 -23.12 -0.05 7.77
CA THR A 154 -23.00 1.40 7.56
C THR A 154 -23.64 2.20 8.68
N ASN A 155 -24.76 1.73 9.24
CA ASN A 155 -25.41 2.36 10.39
C ASN A 155 -24.55 2.23 11.67
N GLN A 156 -24.00 1.03 11.93
CA GLN A 156 -23.12 0.80 13.07
C GLN A 156 -21.87 1.67 12.97
N ALA A 157 -21.20 1.66 11.80
CA ALA A 157 -20.00 2.47 11.56
C ALA A 157 -20.25 3.98 11.78
N SER A 158 -21.42 4.50 11.36
CA SER A 158 -21.79 5.90 11.63
C SER A 158 -21.95 6.17 13.13
N GLN A 159 -22.62 5.28 13.85
CA GLN A 159 -22.83 5.41 15.30
C GLN A 159 -21.52 5.32 16.08
N GLU A 160 -20.64 4.39 15.70
CA GLU A 160 -19.32 4.25 16.31
C GLU A 160 -18.48 5.53 16.11
N LYS A 161 -18.47 6.06 14.89
CA LYS A 161 -17.78 7.32 14.58
C LYS A 161 -18.35 8.48 15.37
N GLU A 162 -19.66 8.66 15.39
CA GLU A 162 -20.34 9.77 16.09
C GLU A 162 -20.11 9.73 17.62
N SER A 163 -20.02 8.52 18.18
CA SER A 163 -19.79 8.34 19.63
C SER A 163 -18.31 8.29 20.01
N GLY A 164 -17.39 8.20 19.03
CA GLY A 164 -15.98 7.97 19.29
C GLY A 164 -15.72 6.60 19.91
N PHE A 165 -16.57 5.62 19.61
CA PHE A 165 -16.44 4.26 20.17
C PHE A 165 -15.10 3.62 19.76
N ARG A 166 -14.53 2.84 20.65
CA ARG A 166 -13.30 2.08 20.45
C ARG A 166 -13.61 0.59 20.56
N PRO A 167 -13.81 -0.12 19.42
CA PRO A 167 -14.02 -1.56 19.45
C PRO A 167 -12.85 -2.27 20.14
N GLU A 168 -13.14 -3.22 21.02
CA GLU A 168 -12.11 -4.08 21.60
C GLU A 168 -11.49 -4.95 20.52
N LEU A 169 -10.15 -5.01 20.46
CA LEU A 169 -9.43 -5.82 19.50
C LEU A 169 -9.35 -7.27 19.98
N ALA A 170 -9.55 -8.19 19.05
CA ALA A 170 -9.43 -9.64 19.29
C ALA A 170 -8.06 -10.20 18.91
N SER A 171 -7.29 -9.44 18.13
CA SER A 171 -5.95 -9.80 17.68
C SER A 171 -4.94 -8.75 18.12
N HIS A 172 -3.74 -9.19 18.54
CA HIS A 172 -2.70 -8.33 19.10
C HIS A 172 -1.34 -8.65 18.50
N ILE A 173 -0.48 -7.62 18.39
CA ILE A 173 0.89 -7.75 17.90
C ILE A 173 1.82 -7.79 19.12
N ASP A 174 2.54 -8.89 19.29
CA ASP A 174 3.42 -9.06 20.45
C ASP A 174 4.65 -8.15 20.44
N ASN A 175 5.18 -7.85 19.25
CA ASN A 175 6.49 -7.20 19.07
C ASN A 175 6.44 -6.08 18.04
N ILE A 176 5.57 -5.08 18.22
CA ILE A 176 5.44 -3.93 17.31
C ILE A 176 6.77 -3.16 17.17
N ASP A 177 7.61 -3.19 18.20
CA ASP A 177 8.90 -2.49 18.23
C ASP A 177 9.92 -3.04 17.22
N GLU A 178 9.74 -4.26 16.74
CA GLU A 178 10.62 -4.85 15.73
C GLU A 178 10.45 -4.24 14.33
N TYR A 179 9.40 -3.45 14.12
CA TYR A 179 9.06 -2.91 12.81
C TYR A 179 9.40 -1.42 12.72
N ASP A 180 10.07 -1.03 11.64
CA ASP A 180 10.40 0.37 11.35
C ASP A 180 9.41 1.00 10.37
N THR A 181 8.82 0.18 9.50
CA THR A 181 7.83 0.60 8.51
C THR A 181 6.54 -0.17 8.68
N ILE A 182 5.43 0.54 8.79
CA ILE A 182 4.11 -0.04 8.97
C ILE A 182 3.17 0.48 7.88
N PHE A 183 2.76 -0.40 6.98
CA PHE A 183 1.65 -0.12 6.09
C PHE A 183 0.35 -0.27 6.87
N VAL A 184 -0.54 0.71 6.78
CA VAL A 184 -1.83 0.70 7.49
C VAL A 184 -2.97 0.78 6.49
N GLY A 185 -3.72 -0.32 6.37
CA GLY A 185 -4.78 -0.50 5.40
C GLY A 185 -6.19 -0.48 5.99
N TYR A 186 -7.12 0.23 5.34
CA TYR A 186 -8.49 0.35 5.79
C TYR A 186 -9.48 0.72 4.68
N PRO A 187 -10.74 0.31 4.77
CA PRO A 187 -11.80 0.88 3.94
C PRO A 187 -12.14 2.30 4.43
N ASN A 188 -12.44 3.20 3.51
CA ASN A 188 -12.93 4.52 3.87
C ASN A 188 -14.42 4.44 4.23
N TRP A 189 -14.75 4.58 5.51
CA TRP A 189 -16.09 4.56 6.02
C TRP A 189 -16.50 5.96 6.49
N TRP A 190 -17.51 6.54 5.85
CA TRP A 190 -18.03 7.88 6.19
C TRP A 190 -16.95 8.98 6.15
N GLY A 191 -16.02 8.89 5.21
CA GLY A 191 -14.93 9.85 5.07
C GLY A 191 -13.83 9.71 6.13
N ASP A 192 -13.76 8.54 6.78
CA ASP A 192 -12.85 8.26 7.88
C ASP A 192 -12.37 6.80 7.87
N MET A 193 -11.49 6.46 8.81
CA MET A 193 -11.13 5.07 9.11
C MET A 193 -12.22 4.40 9.95
N PRO A 194 -12.42 3.07 9.84
CA PRO A 194 -13.17 2.30 10.82
C PRO A 194 -12.63 2.49 12.23
N MET A 195 -13.52 2.51 13.24
CA MET A 195 -13.11 2.79 14.62
C MET A 195 -12.15 1.74 15.20
N ALA A 196 -12.08 0.55 14.60
CA ALA A 196 -11.06 -0.47 14.92
C ALA A 196 -9.63 0.03 14.67
N LEU A 197 -9.39 0.91 13.67
CA LEU A 197 -8.08 1.53 13.46
C LEU A 197 -7.71 2.50 14.58
N TYR A 198 -8.67 3.23 15.10
CA TYR A 198 -8.45 4.10 16.26
C TYR A 198 -8.11 3.27 17.51
N SER A 199 -8.76 2.11 17.71
CA SER A 199 -8.38 1.18 18.78
C SER A 199 -6.95 0.66 18.60
N PHE A 200 -6.54 0.38 17.37
CA PHE A 200 -5.16 -0.01 17.05
C PHE A 200 -4.17 1.10 17.41
N PHE A 201 -4.41 2.34 17.00
CA PHE A 201 -3.52 3.47 17.35
C PHE A 201 -3.55 3.80 18.85
N ASP A 202 -4.65 3.55 19.54
CA ASP A 202 -4.72 3.72 21.01
C ASP A 202 -3.91 2.63 21.76
N GLU A 203 -3.69 1.46 21.14
CA GLU A 203 -3.00 0.33 21.76
C GLU A 203 -1.48 0.35 21.56
N TYR A 204 -1.00 0.84 20.41
CA TYR A 204 0.41 0.76 20.03
C TYR A 204 1.06 2.13 19.93
N ASP A 205 2.27 2.24 20.47
CA ASP A 205 3.16 3.40 20.27
C ASP A 205 3.96 3.21 18.99
N LEU A 206 3.69 4.04 17.98
CA LEU A 206 4.36 4.00 16.68
C LEU A 206 5.42 5.10 16.53
N SER A 207 5.86 5.72 17.63
CA SER A 207 6.88 6.77 17.62
C SER A 207 8.16 6.33 16.91
N GLY A 208 8.68 7.19 16.05
CA GLY A 208 9.90 6.95 15.28
C GLY A 208 9.75 5.98 14.10
N LYS A 209 8.55 5.45 13.86
CA LYS A 209 8.26 4.55 12.73
C LYS A 209 7.75 5.33 11.53
N THR A 210 7.89 4.73 10.34
CA THR A 210 7.27 5.24 9.12
C THR A 210 5.93 4.56 8.91
N ILE A 211 4.85 5.32 8.85
CA ILE A 211 3.49 4.85 8.58
C ILE A 211 3.13 5.17 7.13
N ILE A 212 2.72 4.15 6.38
CA ILE A 212 2.31 4.25 4.99
C ILE A 212 0.84 3.85 4.87
N PRO A 213 -0.10 4.80 4.86
CA PRO A 213 -1.51 4.51 4.73
C PRO A 213 -1.86 4.01 3.32
N PHE A 214 -2.78 3.04 3.24
CA PHE A 214 -3.46 2.67 2.01
C PHE A 214 -4.94 2.41 2.29
N ASN A 215 -5.82 2.72 1.33
CA ASN A 215 -7.23 2.53 1.56
C ASN A 215 -8.01 2.04 0.35
N SER A 216 -9.11 1.34 0.61
CA SER A 216 -10.15 1.09 -0.37
C SER A 216 -11.29 2.09 -0.19
N ASN A 217 -11.83 2.59 -1.30
CA ASN A 217 -12.88 3.61 -1.26
C ASN A 217 -13.73 3.61 -2.53
N GLY A 218 -14.94 4.13 -2.46
CA GLY A 218 -15.87 4.29 -3.57
C GLY A 218 -15.71 5.59 -4.37
N GLY A 219 -14.53 6.24 -4.32
CA GLY A 219 -14.26 7.52 -4.99
C GLY A 219 -13.96 8.69 -4.06
N SER A 220 -13.99 8.47 -2.74
CA SER A 220 -13.68 9.49 -1.72
C SER A 220 -12.17 9.71 -1.50
N GLY A 221 -11.31 8.83 -2.02
CA GLY A 221 -9.89 8.84 -1.74
C GLY A 221 -9.60 8.62 -0.26
N PHE A 222 -8.53 9.22 0.23
CA PHE A 222 -8.19 9.16 1.65
C PHE A 222 -9.07 10.06 2.54
N SER A 223 -9.84 11.00 1.96
CA SER A 223 -10.53 12.04 2.74
C SER A 223 -9.54 12.78 3.65
N GLN A 224 -9.72 12.75 4.97
CA GLN A 224 -8.80 13.36 5.93
C GLN A 224 -8.02 12.31 6.75
N THR A 225 -8.10 11.03 6.41
CA THR A 225 -7.57 9.95 7.23
C THR A 225 -6.05 10.00 7.40
N VAL A 226 -5.30 10.43 6.39
CA VAL A 226 -3.84 10.61 6.49
C VAL A 226 -3.50 11.67 7.55
N GLN A 227 -4.25 12.77 7.56
CA GLN A 227 -4.08 13.80 8.59
C GLN A 227 -4.48 13.28 9.97
N SER A 228 -5.58 12.53 10.07
CA SER A 228 -6.00 11.93 11.33
C SER A 228 -4.96 10.98 11.90
N ILE A 229 -4.31 10.16 11.05
CA ILE A 229 -3.21 9.28 11.46
C ILE A 229 -2.03 10.12 11.98
N ALA A 230 -1.66 11.19 11.29
CA ALA A 230 -0.56 12.07 11.72
C ALA A 230 -0.87 12.82 13.04
N GLU A 231 -2.16 13.06 13.33
CA GLU A 231 -2.59 13.66 14.60
C GLU A 231 -2.59 12.63 15.74
N LEU A 232 -2.89 11.36 15.46
CA LEU A 232 -2.84 10.26 16.43
C LEU A 232 -1.39 9.86 16.75
N GLU A 233 -0.52 9.90 15.77
CA GLU A 233 0.89 9.48 15.86
C GLU A 233 1.84 10.64 15.51
N PRO A 234 1.91 11.67 16.36
CA PRO A 234 2.65 12.89 16.06
C PRO A 234 4.17 12.69 16.01
N ASP A 235 4.67 11.61 16.61
CA ASP A 235 6.09 11.27 16.66
C ASP A 235 6.48 10.21 15.60
N ALA A 236 5.54 9.81 14.73
CA ALA A 236 5.77 8.95 13.56
C ALA A 236 5.89 9.78 12.27
N GLU A 237 6.55 9.22 11.26
CA GLU A 237 6.56 9.78 9.90
C GLU A 237 5.42 9.19 9.09
N VAL A 238 4.40 9.98 8.76
CA VAL A 238 3.26 9.57 7.93
C VAL A 238 3.46 10.05 6.49
N SER A 239 3.50 9.13 5.51
CA SER A 239 3.87 9.42 4.09
C SER A 239 2.77 9.06 3.10
#